data_c9b9c51d2c065b189a2964d842e77a2e
#
_entry.id   c9b9c51d2c065b189a2964d842e77a2e
#
_cell.length_a   1.000
_cell.length_b   1.000
_cell.length_c   1.000
_cell.angle_alpha   90.00
_cell.angle_beta   90.00
_cell.angle_gamma   90.00
#
_symmetry.space_group_name_H-M   'P 1'
#
loop_
_entity.id
_entity.type
_entity.pdbx_description
1 polymer ?
#
loop_
_entity_poly.entity_id
_entity_poly.type
_entity_poly.pdbx_seq_one_letter_code
_entity_poly.pdbx_strand_id
1 'polypeptide(L)'
;MKNQQPANEIPVYLFIGFLDSGKTRFIQETLEDPRFNAGEKTLLLVCEQGEEEYDPSRFAFPNVVIRNVDGIDEILPANLEKMRKECDAERVVVEYNGMWMPSDFMMALPEDWAVYQSFMFAEAKSFPVYNANMRNLTFDMLNNAEFVVFNRYDDSCDKMTLHKIVRAVSRGIQIAYEREDGTVEYDEIVDPLPFDINAPVIVIEDKDYALFY
;
A
#
# COMPACT_ATOMS: atom_id res chain seq x y z
N MET A 1 21.99 9.76 -2.16
CA MET A 1 21.55 11.15 -1.94
C MET A 1 20.55 11.09 -0.79
N LYS A 2 20.81 11.73 0.35
CA LYS A 2 19.83 11.81 1.44
C LYS A 2 18.72 12.73 0.93
N ASN A 3 17.51 12.19 0.73
CA ASN A 3 16.32 13.01 0.55
C ASN A 3 16.19 13.88 1.80
N GLN A 4 16.39 15.18 1.64
CA GLN A 4 16.03 16.14 2.67
C GLN A 4 14.49 16.20 2.66
N GLN A 5 13.86 15.64 3.71
CA GLN A 5 12.44 15.86 3.98
C GLN A 5 12.18 17.36 4.03
N PRO A 6 11.13 17.87 3.39
CA PRO A 6 10.65 19.22 3.67
C PRO A 6 10.32 19.29 5.17
N ALA A 7 10.72 20.35 5.83
CA ALA A 7 10.85 20.48 7.29
C ALA A 7 9.55 20.37 8.09
N ASN A 8 8.41 19.96 7.49
CA ASN A 8 7.09 19.92 8.14
C ASN A 8 6.13 18.84 7.58
N GLU A 9 6.58 17.86 6.80
CA GLU A 9 5.69 16.87 6.19
C GLU A 9 5.47 15.68 7.13
N ILE A 10 4.20 15.28 7.30
CA ILE A 10 3.82 14.12 8.12
C ILE A 10 3.83 12.87 7.24
N PRO A 11 4.76 11.92 7.47
CA PRO A 11 4.81 10.70 6.68
C PRO A 11 3.66 9.76 7.02
N VAL A 12 3.01 9.24 5.97
CA VAL A 12 1.94 8.25 6.05
C VAL A 12 2.44 6.92 5.48
N TYR A 13 2.23 5.85 6.22
CA TYR A 13 2.43 4.46 5.79
C TYR A 13 1.07 3.81 5.63
N LEU A 14 0.67 3.54 4.39
CA LEU A 14 -0.68 3.09 4.05
C LEU A 14 -0.68 1.58 3.74
N PHE A 15 -1.53 0.84 4.46
CA PHE A 15 -1.73 -0.59 4.29
C PHE A 15 -3.13 -0.87 3.81
N ILE A 16 -3.24 -1.37 2.58
CA ILE A 16 -4.50 -1.65 1.88
C ILE A 16 -4.61 -3.15 1.56
N GLY A 17 -5.82 -3.62 1.32
CA GLY A 17 -6.10 -5.03 1.03
C GLY A 17 -7.37 -5.49 1.71
N PHE A 18 -7.91 -6.62 1.27
CA PHE A 18 -9.15 -7.17 1.81
C PHE A 18 -9.02 -7.60 3.28
N LEU A 19 -10.16 -7.81 3.93
CA LEU A 19 -10.19 -8.36 5.29
C LEU A 19 -9.39 -9.68 5.33
N ASP A 20 -8.73 -9.93 6.44
CA ASP A 20 -7.88 -11.11 6.69
C ASP A 20 -6.72 -11.32 5.68
N SER A 21 -6.35 -10.26 4.96
CA SER A 21 -5.20 -10.30 4.06
C SER A 21 -3.84 -10.19 4.75
N GLY A 22 -3.79 -10.16 6.09
CA GLY A 22 -2.55 -10.13 6.87
C GLY A 22 -2.00 -8.72 7.15
N LYS A 23 -2.76 -7.65 6.91
CA LYS A 23 -2.36 -6.26 7.21
C LYS A 23 -2.01 -6.07 8.68
N THR A 24 -2.94 -6.44 9.58
CA THR A 24 -2.80 -6.29 11.04
C THR A 24 -1.51 -6.94 11.55
N ARG A 25 -1.26 -8.18 11.14
CA ARG A 25 -0.04 -8.91 11.51
C ARG A 25 1.22 -8.20 11.04
N PHE A 26 1.26 -7.78 9.78
CA PHE A 26 2.43 -7.09 9.22
C PHE A 26 2.70 -5.76 9.93
N ILE A 27 1.64 -4.97 10.20
CA ILE A 27 1.75 -3.70 10.93
C ILE A 27 2.23 -3.96 12.36
N GLN A 28 1.70 -4.97 13.04
CA GLN A 28 2.13 -5.37 14.38
C GLN A 28 3.64 -5.67 14.39
N GLU A 29 4.10 -6.56 13.51
CA GLU A 29 5.53 -6.93 13.39
C GLU A 29 6.41 -5.71 13.04
N THR A 30 5.90 -4.81 12.20
CA THR A 30 6.60 -3.56 11.85
C THR A 30 6.75 -2.63 13.06
N LEU A 31 5.72 -2.49 13.89
CA LEU A 31 5.78 -1.66 15.10
C LEU A 31 6.58 -2.30 16.24
N GLU A 32 6.78 -3.61 16.21
CA GLU A 32 7.68 -4.35 17.11
C GLU A 32 9.16 -4.19 16.71
N ASP A 33 9.45 -3.84 15.45
CA ASP A 33 10.81 -3.67 14.96
C ASP A 33 11.37 -2.29 15.34
N PRO A 34 12.43 -2.22 16.20
CA PRO A 34 13.03 -0.94 16.60
C PRO A 34 13.73 -0.20 15.46
N ARG A 35 13.92 -0.82 14.28
CA ARG A 35 14.45 -0.16 13.08
C ARG A 35 13.43 0.74 12.43
N PHE A 36 12.14 0.36 12.50
CA PHE A 36 11.03 1.17 12.04
C PHE A 36 10.49 2.05 13.16
N ASN A 37 10.19 1.47 14.32
CA ASN A 37 9.67 2.19 15.47
C ASN A 37 10.85 2.58 16.39
N ALA A 38 11.51 3.70 16.07
CA ALA A 38 12.67 4.19 16.81
C ALA A 38 12.30 5.23 17.91
N GLY A 39 11.01 5.38 18.21
CA GLY A 39 10.49 6.24 19.28
C GLY A 39 9.71 7.46 18.79
N GLU A 40 9.53 7.65 17.47
CA GLU A 40 8.69 8.70 16.90
C GLU A 40 7.23 8.47 17.32
N LYS A 41 6.56 9.53 17.77
CA LYS A 41 5.15 9.47 18.12
C LYS A 41 4.31 9.07 16.91
N THR A 42 3.64 7.94 17.01
CA THR A 42 2.92 7.32 15.91
C THR A 42 1.42 7.29 16.17
N LEU A 43 0.63 7.78 15.23
CA LEU A 43 -0.81 7.54 15.17
C LEU A 43 -1.05 6.30 14.31
N LEU A 44 -1.66 5.25 14.88
CA LEU A 44 -2.14 4.10 14.14
C LEU A 44 -3.66 4.25 13.94
N LEU A 45 -4.08 4.49 12.70
CA LEU A 45 -5.49 4.51 12.31
C LEU A 45 -5.91 3.10 11.89
N VAL A 46 -6.90 2.54 12.55
CA VAL A 46 -7.47 1.22 12.27
C VAL A 46 -8.86 1.42 11.71
N CYS A 47 -9.00 1.23 10.38
CA CYS A 47 -10.25 1.42 9.66
C CYS A 47 -11.01 0.10 9.43
N GLU A 48 -10.49 -1.02 9.90
CA GLU A 48 -11.09 -2.34 9.73
C GLU A 48 -10.95 -3.13 11.04
N GLN A 49 -12.04 -3.79 11.46
CA GLN A 49 -12.03 -4.68 12.61
C GLN A 49 -12.04 -6.12 12.08
N GLY A 50 -10.91 -6.80 12.19
CA GLY A 50 -10.72 -8.22 11.88
C GLY A 50 -10.76 -9.10 13.12
N GLU A 51 -10.36 -10.36 12.97
CA GLU A 51 -10.22 -11.30 14.09
C GLU A 51 -8.93 -11.02 14.89
N GLU A 52 -7.89 -10.45 14.25
CA GLU A 52 -6.62 -10.11 14.89
C GLU A 52 -6.69 -8.71 15.50
N GLU A 53 -6.24 -8.59 16.77
CA GLU A 53 -6.14 -7.33 17.48
C GLU A 53 -4.67 -6.95 17.69
N TYR A 54 -4.41 -5.63 17.75
CA TYR A 54 -3.08 -5.14 18.10
C TYR A 54 -2.76 -5.38 19.57
N ASP A 55 -1.53 -5.81 19.85
CA ASP A 55 -0.95 -5.91 21.21
C ASP A 55 0.10 -4.81 21.42
N PRO A 56 -0.28 -3.66 22.01
CA PRO A 56 0.65 -2.57 22.25
C PRO A 56 1.79 -2.90 23.21
N SER A 57 1.65 -3.96 24.01
CA SER A 57 2.71 -4.38 24.96
C SER A 57 3.95 -4.94 24.26
N ARG A 58 3.79 -5.36 22.99
CA ARG A 58 4.86 -5.90 22.16
C ARG A 58 5.55 -4.84 21.29
N PHE A 59 4.99 -3.64 21.18
CA PHE A 59 5.62 -2.57 20.39
C PHE A 59 7.01 -2.23 20.93
N ALA A 60 7.93 -1.92 20.03
CA ALA A 60 9.32 -1.60 20.42
C ALA A 60 9.40 -0.42 21.40
N PHE A 61 8.46 0.54 21.32
CA PHE A 61 8.34 1.71 22.18
C PHE A 61 6.88 2.03 22.49
N PRO A 62 6.57 2.60 23.68
CA PRO A 62 5.19 2.99 24.06
C PRO A 62 4.80 4.36 23.48
N ASN A 63 5.04 4.56 22.22
CA ASN A 63 4.86 5.83 21.49
C ASN A 63 3.75 5.75 20.42
N VAL A 64 2.99 4.66 20.37
CA VAL A 64 1.94 4.42 19.39
C VAL A 64 0.57 4.65 20.03
N VAL A 65 -0.22 5.52 19.45
CA VAL A 65 -1.62 5.75 19.81
C VAL A 65 -2.52 5.16 18.76
N ILE A 66 -3.35 4.19 19.15
CA ILE A 66 -4.32 3.54 18.26
C ILE A 66 -5.62 4.33 18.28
N ARG A 67 -6.19 4.57 17.09
CA ARG A 67 -7.51 5.15 16.89
C ARG A 67 -8.30 4.32 15.89
N ASN A 68 -9.47 3.88 16.29
CA ASN A 68 -10.41 3.21 15.39
C ASN A 68 -11.17 4.28 14.58
N VAL A 69 -11.44 3.95 13.32
CA VAL A 69 -12.22 4.74 12.39
C VAL A 69 -13.33 3.83 11.85
N ASP A 70 -14.55 4.05 12.31
CA ASP A 70 -15.66 3.12 12.06
C ASP A 70 -16.37 3.38 10.72
N GLY A 71 -16.25 4.58 10.18
CA GLY A 71 -16.90 4.99 8.93
C GLY A 71 -16.00 5.80 8.01
N ILE A 72 -16.20 5.65 6.70
CA ILE A 72 -15.46 6.43 5.70
C ILE A 72 -15.75 7.93 5.80
N ASP A 73 -16.87 8.31 6.35
CA ASP A 73 -17.27 9.69 6.62
C ASP A 73 -16.41 10.37 7.71
N GLU A 74 -15.67 9.61 8.49
CA GLU A 74 -14.65 10.11 9.41
C GLU A 74 -13.33 10.46 8.71
N ILE A 75 -13.08 9.90 7.52
CA ILE A 75 -11.88 10.17 6.70
C ILE A 75 -12.02 11.52 6.01
N LEU A 76 -11.84 12.58 6.78
CA LEU A 76 -11.85 13.96 6.34
C LEU A 76 -10.58 14.67 6.78
N PRO A 77 -10.03 15.62 6.01
CA PRO A 77 -8.77 16.30 6.35
C PRO A 77 -8.77 16.88 7.76
N ALA A 78 -9.88 17.51 8.16
CA ALA A 78 -10.01 18.14 9.49
C ALA A 78 -10.03 17.11 10.63
N ASN A 79 -10.66 15.94 10.42
CA ASN A 79 -10.72 14.89 11.43
C ASN A 79 -9.36 14.18 11.56
N LEU A 80 -8.72 13.85 10.44
CA LEU A 80 -7.39 13.24 10.41
C LEU A 80 -6.37 14.13 11.14
N GLU A 81 -6.36 15.43 10.81
CA GLU A 81 -5.47 16.38 11.46
C GLU A 81 -5.79 16.58 12.95
N LYS A 82 -7.06 16.52 13.34
CA LYS A 82 -7.47 16.55 14.74
C LYS A 82 -6.92 15.32 15.51
N MET A 83 -7.11 14.10 14.98
CA MET A 83 -6.61 12.88 15.59
C MET A 83 -5.10 12.92 15.76
N ARG A 84 -4.36 13.39 14.74
CA ARG A 84 -2.90 13.56 14.81
C ARG A 84 -2.48 14.53 15.91
N LYS A 85 -3.11 15.69 15.98
CA LYS A 85 -2.79 16.72 16.99
C LYS A 85 -3.09 16.29 18.42
N GLU A 86 -4.15 15.52 18.63
CA GLU A 86 -4.52 15.00 19.95
C GLU A 86 -3.44 14.11 20.57
N CYS A 87 -2.67 13.40 19.74
CA CYS A 87 -1.55 12.56 20.21
C CYS A 87 -0.17 13.13 19.87
N ASP A 88 -0.12 14.32 19.24
CA ASP A 88 1.12 14.98 18.82
C ASP A 88 1.98 14.05 17.94
N ALA A 89 1.32 13.31 17.02
CA ALA A 89 1.99 12.32 16.21
C ALA A 89 2.90 12.96 15.15
N GLU A 90 4.07 12.36 14.97
CA GLU A 90 5.12 12.74 14.03
C GLU A 90 5.02 11.92 12.72
N ARG A 91 4.27 10.79 12.75
CA ARG A 91 3.95 9.94 11.60
C ARG A 91 2.61 9.25 11.79
N VAL A 92 2.05 8.77 10.69
CA VAL A 92 0.77 8.05 10.67
C VAL A 92 0.94 6.70 9.99
N VAL A 93 0.43 5.65 10.62
CA VAL A 93 0.28 4.31 10.06
C VAL A 93 -1.21 4.05 9.88
N VAL A 94 -1.62 3.58 8.72
CA VAL A 94 -3.03 3.40 8.39
C VAL A 94 -3.29 1.97 7.96
N GLU A 95 -4.08 1.25 8.74
CA GLU A 95 -4.73 0.01 8.29
C GLU A 95 -6.06 0.37 7.67
N TYR A 96 -6.08 0.45 6.33
CA TYR A 96 -7.25 0.92 5.60
C TYR A 96 -8.28 -0.20 5.39
N ASN A 97 -9.55 0.15 5.40
CA ASN A 97 -10.64 -0.81 5.21
C ASN A 97 -10.64 -1.38 3.79
N GLY A 98 -10.69 -2.72 3.70
CA GLY A 98 -10.60 -3.43 2.44
C GLY A 98 -11.80 -3.28 1.50
N MET A 99 -12.86 -2.60 1.92
CA MET A 99 -14.04 -2.31 1.09
C MET A 99 -14.14 -0.85 0.66
N TRP A 100 -13.24 0.03 1.16
CA TRP A 100 -13.19 1.43 0.77
C TRP A 100 -12.18 1.66 -0.35
N MET A 101 -12.45 2.65 -1.20
CA MET A 101 -11.53 3.02 -2.28
C MET A 101 -10.32 3.76 -1.70
N PRO A 102 -9.08 3.27 -1.88
CA PRO A 102 -7.89 3.98 -1.44
C PRO A 102 -7.75 5.40 -1.99
N SER A 103 -8.26 5.66 -3.20
CA SER A 103 -8.31 7.00 -3.78
C SER A 103 -9.09 8.00 -2.92
N ASP A 104 -10.12 7.57 -2.18
CA ASP A 104 -10.87 8.44 -1.27
C ASP A 104 -9.98 8.90 -0.10
N PHE A 105 -9.14 8.02 0.44
CA PHE A 105 -8.15 8.37 1.46
C PHE A 105 -7.11 9.35 0.92
N MET A 106 -6.59 9.10 -0.29
CA MET A 106 -5.61 9.99 -0.94
C MET A 106 -6.16 11.41 -1.13
N MET A 107 -7.45 11.54 -1.50
CA MET A 107 -8.11 12.84 -1.64
C MET A 107 -8.41 13.52 -0.30
N ALA A 108 -8.50 12.76 0.78
CA ALA A 108 -8.79 13.27 2.12
C ALA A 108 -7.54 13.60 2.93
N LEU A 109 -6.34 13.41 2.39
CA LEU A 109 -5.10 13.74 3.11
C LEU A 109 -5.02 15.24 3.43
N PRO A 110 -4.66 15.62 4.67
CA PRO A 110 -4.27 16.99 4.98
C PRO A 110 -3.10 17.45 4.10
N GLU A 111 -2.99 18.76 3.86
CA GLU A 111 -2.03 19.36 2.93
C GLU A 111 -0.56 19.06 3.28
N ASP A 112 -0.27 18.91 4.58
CA ASP A 112 1.06 18.63 5.11
C ASP A 112 1.33 17.12 5.34
N TRP A 113 0.43 16.23 4.89
CA TRP A 113 0.63 14.79 4.95
C TRP A 113 1.05 14.22 3.60
N ALA A 114 1.98 13.27 3.59
CA ALA A 114 2.40 12.58 2.37
C ALA A 114 2.50 11.08 2.57
N VAL A 115 1.99 10.30 1.61
CA VAL A 115 2.17 8.85 1.61
C VAL A 115 3.61 8.56 1.22
N TYR A 116 4.37 8.02 2.16
CA TYR A 116 5.76 7.65 1.98
C TYR A 116 5.91 6.23 1.47
N GLN A 117 5.01 5.36 1.89
CA GLN A 117 4.94 3.98 1.41
C GLN A 117 3.49 3.50 1.43
N SER A 118 3.12 2.76 0.40
CA SER A 118 1.82 2.11 0.30
C SER A 118 1.99 0.64 -0.05
N PHE A 119 1.40 -0.22 0.80
CA PHE A 119 1.45 -1.67 0.67
C PHE A 119 0.05 -2.22 0.44
N MET A 120 -0.08 -3.09 -0.57
CA MET A 120 -1.28 -3.88 -0.76
C MET A 120 -1.01 -5.33 -0.36
N PHE A 121 -1.85 -5.86 0.52
CA PHE A 121 -1.83 -7.27 0.92
C PHE A 121 -2.98 -8.03 0.27
N ALA A 122 -2.68 -9.19 -0.29
CA ALA A 122 -3.68 -10.07 -0.87
C ALA A 122 -3.28 -11.54 -0.70
N GLU A 123 -4.25 -12.41 -0.45
CA GLU A 123 -4.01 -13.84 -0.48
C GLU A 123 -3.83 -14.31 -1.93
N ALA A 124 -2.72 -14.99 -2.21
CA ALA A 124 -2.33 -15.38 -3.56
C ALA A 124 -3.39 -16.21 -4.31
N LYS A 125 -4.07 -17.13 -3.61
CA LYS A 125 -5.07 -18.04 -4.23
C LYS A 125 -6.37 -17.35 -4.56
N SER A 126 -6.86 -16.49 -3.67
CA SER A 126 -8.17 -15.85 -3.79
C SER A 126 -8.14 -14.55 -4.61
N PHE A 127 -7.00 -13.89 -4.72
CA PHE A 127 -6.90 -12.60 -5.37
C PHE A 127 -7.41 -12.56 -6.83
N PRO A 128 -7.12 -13.55 -7.70
CA PRO A 128 -7.69 -13.55 -9.06
C PRO A 128 -9.23 -13.51 -9.08
N VAL A 129 -9.87 -14.16 -8.10
CA VAL A 129 -11.34 -14.17 -7.96
C VAL A 129 -11.84 -12.81 -7.48
N TYR A 130 -11.17 -12.20 -6.51
CA TYR A 130 -11.49 -10.83 -6.07
C TYR A 130 -11.32 -9.84 -7.22
N ASN A 131 -10.21 -9.92 -7.97
CA ASN A 131 -9.98 -9.08 -9.13
C ASN A 131 -11.05 -9.24 -10.22
N ALA A 132 -11.57 -10.46 -10.43
CA ALA A 132 -12.62 -10.69 -11.40
C ALA A 132 -13.98 -10.11 -10.96
N ASN A 133 -14.31 -10.19 -9.67
CA ASN A 133 -15.63 -9.82 -9.15
C ASN A 133 -15.71 -8.37 -8.66
N MET A 134 -14.59 -7.79 -8.20
CA MET A 134 -14.50 -6.45 -7.59
C MET A 134 -13.46 -5.59 -8.32
N ARG A 135 -13.49 -5.64 -9.65
CA ARG A 135 -12.44 -5.09 -10.51
C ARG A 135 -12.11 -3.62 -10.26
N ASN A 136 -13.13 -2.78 -10.02
CA ASN A 136 -12.90 -1.36 -9.77
C ASN A 136 -12.14 -1.14 -8.46
N LEU A 137 -12.51 -1.87 -7.41
CA LEU A 137 -11.84 -1.78 -6.11
C LEU A 137 -10.41 -2.31 -6.17
N THR A 138 -10.20 -3.49 -6.78
CA THR A 138 -8.85 -4.06 -6.93
C THR A 138 -7.96 -3.22 -7.83
N PHE A 139 -8.52 -2.60 -8.87
CA PHE A 139 -7.78 -1.65 -9.71
C PHE A 139 -7.36 -0.42 -8.90
N ASP A 140 -8.25 0.14 -8.10
CA ASP A 140 -7.94 1.30 -7.26
C ASP A 140 -6.90 0.96 -6.18
N MET A 141 -7.01 -0.22 -5.55
CA MET A 141 -6.00 -0.72 -4.61
C MET A 141 -4.62 -0.81 -5.27
N LEU A 142 -4.54 -1.45 -6.44
CA LEU A 142 -3.27 -1.59 -7.17
C LEU A 142 -2.73 -0.24 -7.64
N ASN A 143 -3.60 0.67 -8.10
CA ASN A 143 -3.16 1.98 -8.58
C ASN A 143 -2.58 2.87 -7.47
N ASN A 144 -2.99 2.62 -6.22
CA ASN A 144 -2.50 3.34 -5.05
C ASN A 144 -1.45 2.56 -4.24
N ALA A 145 -0.95 1.42 -4.75
CA ALA A 145 0.08 0.60 -4.12
C ALA A 145 1.44 0.77 -4.80
N GLU A 146 2.49 0.97 -4.01
CA GLU A 146 3.88 0.86 -4.49
C GLU A 146 4.39 -0.58 -4.37
N PHE A 147 3.87 -1.30 -3.38
CA PHE A 147 4.22 -2.68 -3.07
C PHE A 147 2.98 -3.56 -3.02
N VAL A 148 3.01 -4.73 -3.65
CA VAL A 148 1.99 -5.77 -3.49
C VAL A 148 2.63 -7.01 -2.89
N VAL A 149 2.08 -7.48 -1.79
CA VAL A 149 2.48 -8.71 -1.11
C VAL A 149 1.38 -9.75 -1.30
N PHE A 150 1.67 -10.78 -2.08
CA PHE A 150 0.82 -11.96 -2.18
C PHE A 150 1.22 -12.98 -1.11
N ASN A 151 0.48 -13.00 -0.01
CA ASN A 151 0.75 -13.93 1.09
C ASN A 151 0.09 -15.29 0.89
N ARG A 152 0.41 -16.25 1.77
CA ARG A 152 -0.02 -17.64 1.69
C ARG A 152 0.24 -18.24 0.30
N TYR A 153 1.31 -17.76 -0.34
CA TYR A 153 1.73 -18.25 -1.65
C TYR A 153 2.30 -19.66 -1.54
N ASP A 154 1.89 -20.52 -2.45
CA ASP A 154 2.49 -21.85 -2.65
C ASP A 154 2.57 -22.22 -4.15
N ASP A 155 3.17 -23.35 -4.46
CA ASP A 155 3.42 -23.78 -5.83
C ASP A 155 2.15 -24.15 -6.62
N SER A 156 0.97 -24.16 -5.98
CA SER A 156 -0.33 -24.31 -6.65
C SER A 156 -0.87 -22.98 -7.20
N CYS A 157 -0.29 -21.85 -6.80
CA CYS A 157 -0.68 -20.53 -7.26
C CYS A 157 -0.11 -20.24 -8.66
N ASP A 158 -0.92 -19.70 -9.55
CA ASP A 158 -0.46 -19.23 -10.85
C ASP A 158 0.24 -17.87 -10.73
N LYS A 159 1.54 -17.90 -10.47
CA LYS A 159 2.40 -16.72 -10.35
C LYS A 159 2.30 -15.79 -11.55
N MET A 160 2.20 -16.37 -12.77
CA MET A 160 2.09 -15.59 -14.00
C MET A 160 0.75 -14.82 -14.08
N THR A 161 -0.34 -15.41 -13.60
CA THR A 161 -1.63 -14.73 -13.53
C THR A 161 -1.59 -13.57 -12.55
N LEU A 162 -1.02 -13.76 -11.34
CA LEU A 162 -0.84 -12.69 -10.35
C LEU A 162 0.01 -11.55 -10.92
N HIS A 163 1.16 -11.88 -11.49
CA HIS A 163 2.04 -10.92 -12.17
C HIS A 163 1.27 -10.10 -13.23
N LYS A 164 0.56 -10.76 -14.15
CA LYS A 164 -0.18 -10.07 -15.24
C LYS A 164 -1.27 -9.13 -14.71
N ILE A 165 -1.98 -9.51 -13.65
CA ILE A 165 -3.00 -8.64 -13.04
C ILE A 165 -2.37 -7.34 -12.56
N VAL A 166 -1.26 -7.41 -11.82
CA VAL A 166 -0.56 -6.23 -11.30
C VAL A 166 0.03 -5.40 -12.45
N ARG A 167 0.71 -6.05 -13.42
CA ARG A 167 1.35 -5.35 -14.54
C ARG A 167 0.35 -4.72 -15.51
N ALA A 168 -0.89 -5.20 -15.54
CA ALA A 168 -1.96 -4.54 -16.30
C ALA A 168 -2.35 -3.17 -15.72
N VAL A 169 -2.04 -2.90 -14.44
CA VAL A 169 -2.28 -1.61 -13.79
C VAL A 169 -1.02 -0.75 -13.84
N SER A 170 0.11 -1.26 -13.35
CA SER A 170 1.37 -0.51 -13.34
C SER A 170 2.58 -1.43 -13.40
N ARG A 171 3.58 -1.03 -14.18
CA ARG A 171 4.90 -1.68 -14.22
C ARG A 171 5.81 -1.31 -13.04
N GLY A 172 5.53 -0.18 -12.38
CA GLY A 172 6.32 0.32 -11.26
C GLY A 172 6.06 -0.38 -9.93
N ILE A 173 4.95 -1.09 -9.79
CA ILE A 173 4.58 -1.77 -8.55
C ILE A 173 5.57 -2.91 -8.30
N GLN A 174 6.14 -2.95 -7.10
CA GLN A 174 6.97 -4.07 -6.67
C GLN A 174 6.06 -5.20 -6.17
N ILE A 175 6.41 -6.45 -6.53
CA ILE A 175 5.61 -7.63 -6.17
C ILE A 175 6.48 -8.57 -5.34
N ALA A 176 5.92 -9.02 -4.22
CA ALA A 176 6.50 -10.06 -3.38
C ALA A 176 5.49 -11.19 -3.15
N TYR A 177 6.01 -12.39 -2.98
CA TYR A 177 5.25 -13.60 -2.67
C TYR A 177 5.73 -14.14 -1.35
N GLU A 178 4.87 -14.16 -0.34
CA GLU A 178 5.17 -14.63 1.01
C GLU A 178 4.57 -16.02 1.21
N ARG A 179 5.39 -16.97 1.58
CA ARG A 179 4.99 -18.34 1.94
C ARG A 179 4.56 -18.42 3.41
N GLU A 180 3.84 -19.47 3.79
CA GLU A 180 3.40 -19.70 5.17
C GLU A 180 4.55 -19.82 6.18
N ASP A 181 5.74 -20.23 5.74
CA ASP A 181 6.94 -20.33 6.56
C ASP A 181 7.66 -18.97 6.73
N GLY A 182 7.12 -17.91 6.18
CA GLY A 182 7.70 -16.56 6.21
C GLY A 182 8.76 -16.30 5.14
N THR A 183 9.02 -17.26 4.26
CA THR A 183 9.92 -17.05 3.12
C THR A 183 9.29 -16.08 2.13
N VAL A 184 10.04 -15.06 1.74
CA VAL A 184 9.60 -14.03 0.78
C VAL A 184 10.42 -14.15 -0.51
N GLU A 185 9.72 -14.26 -1.63
CA GLU A 185 10.28 -14.23 -2.98
C GLU A 185 9.85 -12.94 -3.67
N TYR A 186 10.77 -12.24 -4.33
CA TYR A 186 10.43 -11.11 -5.18
C TYR A 186 10.09 -11.56 -6.59
N ASP A 187 9.26 -10.77 -7.26
CA ASP A 187 8.88 -11.05 -8.64
C ASP A 187 10.03 -10.69 -9.59
N GLU A 188 10.59 -11.70 -10.23
CA GLU A 188 11.69 -11.57 -11.19
C GLU A 188 11.21 -11.70 -12.65
N ILE A 189 9.89 -11.79 -12.87
CA ILE A 189 9.33 -11.91 -14.21
C ILE A 189 9.58 -10.61 -14.97
N VAL A 190 10.30 -10.71 -16.08
CA VAL A 190 10.58 -9.56 -16.95
C VAL A 190 9.54 -9.53 -18.07
N ASP A 191 8.72 -8.49 -18.07
CA ASP A 191 7.81 -8.23 -19.18
C ASP A 191 8.61 -7.84 -20.45
N PRO A 192 8.21 -8.32 -21.61
CA PRO A 192 8.78 -7.82 -22.86
C PRO A 192 8.52 -6.31 -22.95
N LEU A 193 9.52 -5.57 -23.39
CA LEU A 193 9.36 -4.15 -23.66
C LEU A 193 8.22 -3.96 -24.68
N PRO A 194 7.42 -2.90 -24.56
CA PRO A 194 6.30 -2.63 -25.48
C PRO A 194 6.79 -2.32 -26.91
N PHE A 195 8.10 -2.09 -27.07
CA PHE A 195 8.78 -1.84 -28.33
C PHE A 195 10.15 -2.52 -28.32
N ASP A 196 10.63 -2.91 -29.48
CA ASP A 196 11.98 -3.43 -29.64
C ASP A 196 12.98 -2.27 -29.50
N ILE A 197 13.82 -2.32 -28.46
CA ILE A 197 14.86 -1.30 -28.22
C ILE A 197 15.93 -1.31 -29.31
N ASN A 198 16.04 -2.38 -30.08
CA ASN A 198 16.95 -2.51 -31.21
C ASN A 198 16.30 -2.09 -32.54
N ALA A 199 14.99 -1.81 -32.56
CA ALA A 199 14.34 -1.29 -33.72
C ALA A 199 14.92 0.08 -34.10
N PRO A 200 15.02 0.38 -35.40
CA PRO A 200 15.49 1.69 -35.84
C PRO A 200 14.60 2.79 -35.26
N VAL A 201 15.23 3.84 -34.77
CA VAL A 201 14.50 5.00 -34.23
C VAL A 201 13.68 5.64 -35.36
N ILE A 202 12.38 5.66 -35.20
CA ILE A 202 11.49 6.39 -36.12
C ILE A 202 11.51 7.86 -35.70
N VAL A 203 12.07 8.72 -36.52
CA VAL A 203 12.02 10.16 -36.33
C VAL A 203 10.64 10.63 -36.79
N ILE A 204 9.79 11.03 -35.86
CA ILE A 204 8.48 11.63 -36.10
C ILE A 204 8.73 13.13 -36.32
N GLU A 205 8.42 13.66 -37.49
CA GLU A 205 8.48 15.09 -37.75
C GLU A 205 7.40 15.84 -36.94
N ASP A 206 7.63 17.08 -36.55
CA ASP A 206 6.75 17.89 -35.70
C ASP A 206 5.29 17.95 -36.15
N LYS A 207 5.03 17.90 -37.45
CA LYS A 207 3.69 17.89 -38.00
C LYS A 207 2.85 16.64 -37.66
N ASP A 208 3.50 15.55 -37.26
CA ASP A 208 2.85 14.29 -36.94
C ASP A 208 2.36 14.23 -35.50
N TYR A 209 2.86 15.12 -34.62
CA TYR A 209 2.42 15.22 -33.21
C TYR A 209 0.94 15.65 -33.06
N ALA A 210 0.39 16.34 -34.05
CA ALA A 210 -1.02 16.79 -34.06
C ALA A 210 -2.03 15.64 -34.15
N LEU A 211 -1.59 14.42 -34.44
CA LEU A 211 -2.46 13.24 -34.58
C LEU A 211 -2.63 12.45 -33.25
N PHE A 212 -1.94 12.85 -32.18
CA PHE A 212 -1.94 12.12 -30.89
C PHE A 212 -2.47 12.94 -29.71
N TYR A 213 -3.14 14.09 -29.98
CA TYR A 213 -3.84 14.92 -29.00
C TYR A 213 -5.35 14.90 -29.25
#